data_abda0664a55459e045cedb2a1b43b97c
#
_entry.id   abda0664a55459e045cedb2a1b43b97c
#
_cell.length_a   1.000
_cell.length_b   1.000
_cell.length_c   1.000
_cell.angle_alpha   90.00
_cell.angle_beta   90.00
_cell.angle_gamma   90.00
#
_symmetry.space_group_name_H-M   'P 1'
#
loop_
_entity.id
_entity.type
_entity.pdbx_description
1 polymer ?
#
loop_
_entity_poly.entity_id
_entity_poly.type
_entity_poly.pdbx_seq_one_letter_code
_entity_poly.pdbx_strand_id
1 'polypeptide(L)'
;MAVCISSLTNKWVTPVDTTVWAYKNGYYSSAGASHEMVPALAQQYKLECHGLGSDVSKVRDALKKKHPVVALMGPGYFTKKGHFIVLVAIDDNDQVTVADVGSRQRTQYKYPLKEVIAQTKSASAGGPCWEIYSDQKISAKADKKAKQLKAEKKYRSKEFKAMYNEIKSVLQKNYQLAVPLKKGTLVSEEQFVTITSLGINDKVSVMDESKKLTSDVDLDTV
;
A
#
# COMPACT_ATOMS: atom_id res chain seq x y z
N MET A 1 -0.53 -4.13 7.45
CA MET A 1 -1.08 -5.52 7.46
C MET A 1 -1.38 -6.06 6.06
N ALA A 2 -2.08 -5.38 5.18
CA ALA A 2 -2.41 -5.90 3.83
C ALA A 2 -1.18 -6.41 3.05
N VAL A 3 -0.05 -5.68 3.10
CA VAL A 3 1.23 -6.11 2.48
C VAL A 3 1.70 -7.45 3.07
N CYS A 4 1.73 -7.59 4.40
CA CYS A 4 2.16 -8.82 5.05
C CYS A 4 1.26 -10.00 4.67
N ILE A 5 -0.06 -9.81 4.75
CA ILE A 5 -1.02 -10.87 4.43
C ILE A 5 -0.86 -11.31 2.97
N SER A 6 -0.81 -10.36 2.04
CA SER A 6 -0.68 -10.68 0.61
C SER A 6 0.66 -11.34 0.26
N SER A 7 1.75 -11.01 0.97
CA SER A 7 3.07 -11.60 0.74
C SER A 7 3.22 -12.98 1.37
N LEU A 8 2.57 -13.24 2.51
CA LEU A 8 2.73 -14.46 3.31
C LEU A 8 1.61 -15.48 3.08
N THR A 9 0.55 -15.12 2.37
CA THR A 9 -0.57 -16.00 2.06
C THR A 9 -0.83 -16.06 0.55
N ASN A 10 -1.70 -16.94 0.13
CA ASN A 10 -2.16 -16.99 -1.27
C ASN A 10 -3.35 -16.04 -1.54
N LYS A 11 -3.60 -15.09 -0.63
CA LYS A 11 -4.74 -14.17 -0.73
C LYS A 11 -4.25 -12.80 -1.17
N TRP A 12 -4.94 -12.19 -2.11
CA TRP A 12 -4.80 -10.77 -2.39
C TRP A 12 -5.69 -10.00 -1.42
N VAL A 13 -5.07 -9.19 -0.57
CA VAL A 13 -5.77 -8.38 0.43
C VAL A 13 -5.34 -6.92 0.26
N THR A 14 -6.31 -6.05 0.14
CA THR A 14 -6.08 -4.61 -0.01
C THR A 14 -6.12 -3.90 1.35
N PRO A 15 -5.60 -2.66 1.45
CA PRO A 15 -5.79 -1.83 2.63
C PRO A 15 -7.28 -1.60 2.96
N VAL A 16 -8.14 -1.52 1.95
CA VAL A 16 -9.59 -1.37 2.13
C VAL A 16 -10.17 -2.61 2.83
N ASP A 17 -9.80 -3.81 2.38
CA ASP A 17 -10.28 -5.06 3.01
C ASP A 17 -9.91 -5.13 4.48
N THR A 18 -8.66 -4.77 4.81
CA THR A 18 -8.19 -4.76 6.20
C THR A 18 -8.90 -3.70 7.04
N THR A 19 -9.18 -2.53 6.48
CA THR A 19 -9.90 -1.45 7.17
C THR A 19 -11.37 -1.82 7.42
N VAL A 20 -12.05 -2.36 6.41
CA VAL A 20 -13.45 -2.82 6.54
C VAL A 20 -13.55 -3.93 7.59
N TRP A 21 -12.62 -4.89 7.57
CA TRP A 21 -12.58 -5.93 8.57
C TRP A 21 -12.34 -5.35 9.98
N ALA A 22 -11.37 -4.45 10.13
CA ALA A 22 -11.04 -3.82 11.39
C ALA A 22 -12.23 -3.02 11.96
N TYR A 23 -12.92 -2.27 11.12
CA TYR A 23 -14.13 -1.53 11.52
C TYR A 23 -15.23 -2.48 12.03
N LYS A 24 -15.54 -3.53 11.28
CA LYS A 24 -16.57 -4.52 11.66
C LYS A 24 -16.24 -5.26 12.94
N ASN A 25 -14.98 -5.38 13.31
CA ASN A 25 -14.53 -6.09 14.50
C ASN A 25 -14.10 -5.17 15.65
N GLY A 26 -14.39 -3.86 15.56
CA GLY A 26 -14.12 -2.92 16.64
C GLY A 26 -12.67 -2.46 16.78
N TYR A 27 -11.81 -2.75 15.80
CA TYR A 27 -10.39 -2.35 15.81
C TYR A 27 -10.12 -1.03 15.08
N TYR A 28 -11.16 -0.39 14.51
CA TYR A 28 -11.02 0.87 13.82
C TYR A 28 -12.18 1.81 14.18
N SER A 29 -11.84 3.06 14.48
CA SER A 29 -12.79 4.12 14.84
C SER A 29 -12.36 5.47 14.25
N SER A 30 -13.07 6.53 14.59
CA SER A 30 -12.67 7.91 14.26
C SER A 30 -11.29 8.31 14.83
N ALA A 31 -10.83 7.63 15.89
CA ALA A 31 -9.49 7.82 16.45
C ALA A 31 -8.38 7.05 15.68
N GLY A 32 -8.76 6.25 14.68
CA GLY A 32 -7.86 5.41 13.88
C GLY A 32 -7.92 3.93 14.26
N ALA A 33 -6.90 3.19 13.82
CA ALA A 33 -6.76 1.76 14.11
C ALA A 33 -6.16 1.53 15.51
N SER A 34 -6.74 0.58 16.26
CA SER A 34 -6.15 0.13 17.53
C SER A 34 -4.89 -0.70 17.29
N HIS A 35 -4.03 -0.77 18.28
CA HIS A 35 -2.77 -1.55 18.16
C HIS A 35 -3.05 -3.06 18.12
N GLU A 36 -4.10 -3.50 18.76
CA GLU A 36 -4.59 -4.90 18.80
C GLU A 36 -5.04 -5.39 17.42
N MET A 37 -5.32 -4.49 16.49
CA MET A 37 -5.64 -4.82 15.09
C MET A 37 -4.51 -5.65 14.44
N VAL A 38 -3.24 -5.41 14.81
CA VAL A 38 -2.11 -6.08 14.16
C VAL A 38 -2.12 -7.58 14.45
N PRO A 39 -2.08 -8.03 15.74
CA PRO A 39 -2.16 -9.46 16.05
C PRO A 39 -3.51 -10.08 15.65
N ALA A 40 -4.62 -9.36 15.79
CA ALA A 40 -5.94 -9.86 15.41
C ALA A 40 -6.06 -10.15 13.90
N LEU A 41 -5.54 -9.27 13.04
CA LEU A 41 -5.47 -9.51 11.60
C LEU A 41 -4.51 -10.65 11.25
N ALA A 42 -3.38 -10.78 11.94
CA ALA A 42 -2.50 -11.92 11.73
C ALA A 42 -3.22 -13.23 12.03
N GLN A 43 -3.90 -13.33 13.17
CA GLN A 43 -4.70 -14.49 13.56
C GLN A 43 -5.81 -14.80 12.56
N GLN A 44 -6.54 -13.80 12.08
CA GLN A 44 -7.60 -13.95 11.06
C GLN A 44 -7.09 -14.63 9.79
N TYR A 45 -5.84 -14.38 9.42
CA TYR A 45 -5.21 -14.95 8.23
C TYR A 45 -4.29 -16.12 8.51
N LYS A 46 -4.32 -16.67 9.73
CA LYS A 46 -3.48 -17.80 10.17
C LYS A 46 -1.99 -17.51 10.01
N LEU A 47 -1.60 -16.31 10.37
CA LEU A 47 -0.21 -15.86 10.45
C LEU A 47 0.20 -15.72 11.90
N GLU A 48 1.47 -15.99 12.17
CA GLU A 48 2.08 -15.72 13.46
C GLU A 48 2.39 -14.22 13.58
N CYS A 49 2.26 -13.70 14.80
CA CYS A 49 2.53 -12.31 15.13
C CYS A 49 3.28 -12.22 16.45
N HIS A 50 4.52 -11.78 16.43
CA HIS A 50 5.32 -11.57 17.62
C HIS A 50 5.62 -10.09 17.83
N GLY A 51 5.31 -9.59 19.03
CA GLY A 51 5.69 -8.23 19.43
C GLY A 51 7.19 -8.15 19.69
N LEU A 52 7.84 -7.17 19.05
CA LEU A 52 9.28 -6.94 19.15
C LEU A 52 9.62 -5.71 19.98
N GLY A 53 8.61 -4.91 20.37
CA GLY A 53 8.86 -3.61 20.98
C GLY A 53 9.64 -2.69 20.07
N SER A 54 10.52 -1.86 20.64
CA SER A 54 11.47 -1.00 19.91
C SER A 54 12.89 -1.58 19.90
N ASP A 55 13.02 -2.91 19.94
CA ASP A 55 14.30 -3.60 19.97
C ASP A 55 14.90 -3.73 18.56
N VAL A 56 15.94 -2.95 18.29
CA VAL A 56 16.65 -2.92 16.99
C VAL A 56 17.18 -4.29 16.61
N SER A 57 17.71 -5.07 17.57
CA SER A 57 18.30 -6.39 17.28
C SER A 57 17.22 -7.38 16.88
N LYS A 58 16.10 -7.44 17.60
CA LYS A 58 14.98 -8.31 17.29
C LYS A 58 14.38 -7.98 15.92
N VAL A 59 14.23 -6.69 15.60
CA VAL A 59 13.72 -6.26 14.28
C VAL A 59 14.70 -6.65 13.17
N ARG A 60 16.01 -6.46 13.38
CA ARG A 60 17.04 -6.91 12.44
C ARG A 60 16.96 -8.40 12.17
N ASP A 61 16.87 -9.20 13.23
CA ASP A 61 16.83 -10.66 13.14
C ASP A 61 15.57 -11.15 12.40
N ALA A 62 14.41 -10.54 12.65
CA ALA A 62 13.19 -10.80 11.92
C ALA A 62 13.35 -10.52 10.42
N LEU A 63 13.90 -9.36 10.06
CA LEU A 63 14.12 -8.98 8.66
C LEU A 63 15.16 -9.88 7.96
N LYS A 64 16.21 -10.31 8.66
CA LYS A 64 17.18 -11.29 8.13
C LYS A 64 16.56 -12.66 7.86
N LYS A 65 15.56 -13.07 8.65
CA LYS A 65 14.73 -14.25 8.39
C LYS A 65 13.72 -14.05 7.25
N LYS A 66 13.70 -12.86 6.62
CA LYS A 66 12.71 -12.45 5.60
C LYS A 66 11.28 -12.37 6.13
N HIS A 67 11.12 -12.14 7.42
CA HIS A 67 9.83 -11.87 8.03
C HIS A 67 9.57 -10.37 7.99
N PRO A 68 8.48 -9.91 7.36
CA PRO A 68 8.11 -8.50 7.38
C PRO A 68 7.75 -8.06 8.79
N VAL A 69 8.09 -6.80 9.11
CA VAL A 69 7.79 -6.20 10.41
C VAL A 69 6.85 -5.02 10.20
N VAL A 70 5.67 -5.08 10.82
CA VAL A 70 4.76 -3.94 10.91
C VAL A 70 5.30 -2.99 11.98
N ALA A 71 5.40 -1.71 11.69
CA ALA A 71 5.89 -0.70 12.61
C ALA A 71 4.91 0.48 12.72
N LEU A 72 4.59 0.87 13.95
CA LEU A 72 3.85 2.10 14.26
C LEU A 72 4.84 3.23 14.44
N MET A 73 4.84 4.16 13.49
CA MET A 73 5.72 5.31 13.48
C MET A 73 5.11 6.48 14.23
N GLY A 74 5.94 7.20 14.96
CA GLY A 74 5.71 8.54 15.48
C GLY A 74 6.26 9.61 14.54
N PRO A 75 6.38 10.87 15.01
CA PRO A 75 6.94 11.96 14.23
C PRO A 75 8.34 11.66 13.70
N GLY A 76 8.55 11.86 12.41
CA GLY A 76 9.82 11.58 11.74
C GLY A 76 9.67 11.45 10.22
N TYR A 77 10.41 10.53 9.63
CA TYR A 77 10.46 10.32 8.17
C TYR A 77 9.10 10.03 7.53
N PHE A 78 8.20 9.34 8.24
CA PHE A 78 6.99 8.77 7.68
C PHE A 78 5.72 9.53 8.02
N THR A 79 5.73 10.28 9.12
CA THR A 79 4.54 10.97 9.60
C THR A 79 4.88 12.08 10.58
N LYS A 80 3.94 13.01 10.78
CA LYS A 80 3.98 14.02 11.86
C LYS A 80 3.15 13.61 13.09
N LYS A 81 2.34 12.54 13.01
CA LYS A 81 1.41 12.12 14.09
C LYS A 81 1.56 10.64 14.44
N GLY A 82 1.08 9.76 13.59
CA GLY A 82 1.11 8.32 13.72
C GLY A 82 0.81 7.67 12.37
N HIS A 83 1.53 6.59 12.04
CA HIS A 83 1.38 5.91 10.76
C HIS A 83 1.93 4.48 10.82
N PHE A 84 1.18 3.53 10.30
CA PHE A 84 1.67 2.17 10.16
C PHE A 84 2.40 1.98 8.84
N ILE A 85 3.62 1.48 8.91
CA ILE A 85 4.43 1.07 7.76
C ILE A 85 4.82 -0.40 7.88
N VAL A 86 5.42 -0.97 6.83
CA VAL A 86 5.98 -2.32 6.89
C VAL A 86 7.45 -2.26 6.48
N LEU A 87 8.32 -2.75 7.33
CA LEU A 87 9.72 -3.02 7.00
C LEU A 87 9.76 -4.38 6.31
N VAL A 88 10.27 -4.45 5.07
CA VAL A 88 10.16 -5.64 4.22
C VAL A 88 11.48 -6.35 3.94
N ALA A 89 12.60 -5.65 4.09
CA ALA A 89 13.94 -6.18 3.90
C ALA A 89 14.97 -5.33 4.63
N ILE A 90 16.12 -5.91 4.88
CA ILE A 90 17.33 -5.24 5.40
C ILE A 90 18.52 -5.68 4.60
N ASP A 91 19.46 -4.77 4.34
CA ASP A 91 20.74 -5.10 3.71
C ASP A 91 21.88 -5.18 4.73
N ASP A 92 23.09 -5.52 4.24
CA ASP A 92 24.26 -5.72 5.09
C ASP A 92 24.76 -4.43 5.76
N ASN A 93 24.32 -3.28 5.30
CA ASN A 93 24.61 -1.96 5.87
C ASN A 93 23.53 -1.49 6.85
N ASP A 94 22.66 -2.39 7.33
CA ASP A 94 21.53 -2.08 8.20
C ASP A 94 20.53 -1.06 7.60
N GLN A 95 20.46 -0.98 6.25
CA GLN A 95 19.48 -0.15 5.57
C GLN A 95 18.20 -0.95 5.31
N VAL A 96 17.07 -0.46 5.77
CA VAL A 96 15.78 -1.12 5.60
C VAL A 96 15.02 -0.60 4.38
N THR A 97 14.39 -1.52 3.68
CA THR A 97 13.39 -1.22 2.65
C THR A 97 12.01 -1.19 3.31
N VAL A 98 11.24 -0.18 2.96
CA VAL A 98 9.93 0.09 3.57
C VAL A 98 8.83 -0.04 2.53
N ALA A 99 7.71 -0.66 2.88
CA ALA A 99 6.45 -0.55 2.16
C ALA A 99 5.55 0.45 2.91
N ASP A 100 5.48 1.66 2.37
CA ASP A 100 4.64 2.74 2.89
C ASP A 100 3.46 2.97 1.93
N VAL A 101 2.27 2.55 2.34
CA VAL A 101 1.05 2.73 1.53
C VAL A 101 0.64 4.20 1.38
N GLY A 102 1.13 5.08 2.25
CA GLY A 102 0.89 6.53 2.19
C GLY A 102 1.83 7.29 1.24
N SER A 103 2.90 6.65 0.73
CA SER A 103 3.84 7.33 -0.16
C SER A 103 4.69 6.37 -1.00
N ARG A 104 4.45 6.38 -2.31
CA ARG A 104 5.32 5.65 -3.25
C ARG A 104 6.76 6.15 -3.22
N GLN A 105 6.95 7.45 -3.01
CA GLN A 105 8.28 8.04 -2.95
C GLN A 105 9.07 7.48 -1.77
N ARG A 106 8.49 7.45 -0.56
CA ARG A 106 9.16 6.91 0.62
C ARG A 106 9.50 5.42 0.48
N THR A 107 8.71 4.64 -0.27
CA THR A 107 8.99 3.23 -0.58
C THR A 107 10.23 3.04 -1.48
N GLN A 108 10.67 4.06 -2.18
CA GLN A 108 11.84 3.98 -3.09
C GLN A 108 13.19 4.18 -2.38
N TYR A 109 13.17 4.70 -1.16
CA TYR A 109 14.38 4.94 -0.39
C TYR A 109 14.65 3.82 0.61
N LYS A 110 15.90 3.71 1.02
CA LYS A 110 16.33 2.91 2.16
C LYS A 110 16.61 3.82 3.34
N TYR A 111 16.40 3.30 4.54
CA TYR A 111 16.54 4.06 5.78
C TYR A 111 17.38 3.29 6.78
N PRO A 112 18.24 3.96 7.57
CA PRO A 112 18.99 3.29 8.64
C PRO A 112 18.04 2.68 9.67
N LEU A 113 18.13 1.37 9.93
CA LEU A 113 17.23 0.67 10.84
C LEU A 113 17.13 1.35 12.21
N LYS A 114 18.29 1.72 12.77
CA LYS A 114 18.36 2.37 14.10
C LYS A 114 17.55 3.65 14.16
N GLU A 115 17.60 4.47 13.09
CA GLU A 115 16.86 5.73 13.01
C GLU A 115 15.35 5.49 12.84
N VAL A 116 14.97 4.47 12.06
CA VAL A 116 13.56 4.09 11.90
C VAL A 116 12.99 3.64 13.25
N ILE A 117 13.69 2.79 13.98
CA ILE A 117 13.21 2.31 15.28
C ILE A 117 13.13 3.44 16.31
N ALA A 118 14.07 4.38 16.29
CA ALA A 118 14.03 5.56 17.17
C ALA A 118 12.81 6.47 16.92
N GLN A 119 12.20 6.40 15.75
CA GLN A 119 11.00 7.16 15.38
C GLN A 119 9.69 6.39 15.61
N THR A 120 9.73 5.22 16.23
CA THR A 120 8.50 4.47 16.54
C THR A 120 7.73 5.14 17.68
N LYS A 121 6.40 5.00 17.64
CA LYS A 121 5.50 5.51 18.67
C LYS A 121 5.14 4.37 19.62
N SER A 122 5.15 4.63 20.92
CA SER A 122 4.71 3.64 21.93
C SER A 122 3.36 3.01 21.58
N ALA A 123 3.26 1.70 21.73
CA ALA A 123 2.07 0.94 21.39
C ALA A 123 1.83 -0.21 22.38
N SER A 124 0.57 -0.61 22.52
CA SER A 124 0.14 -1.84 23.24
C SER A 124 0.36 -3.09 22.36
N ALA A 125 -0.14 -4.23 22.82
CA ALA A 125 -0.16 -5.51 22.10
C ALA A 125 1.23 -5.97 21.58
N GLY A 126 2.29 -5.70 22.34
CA GLY A 126 3.67 -6.07 22.00
C GLY A 126 4.37 -5.15 21.00
N GLY A 127 3.71 -4.06 20.58
CA GLY A 127 4.30 -3.07 19.68
C GLY A 127 5.40 -2.21 20.30
N PRO A 128 5.90 -1.23 19.56
CA PRO A 128 5.43 -0.70 18.27
C PRO A 128 5.85 -1.48 17.02
N CYS A 129 6.69 -2.49 17.13
CA CYS A 129 7.08 -3.36 16.04
C CYS A 129 6.53 -4.77 16.23
N TRP A 130 5.98 -5.37 15.17
CA TRP A 130 5.44 -6.72 15.16
C TRP A 130 6.00 -7.50 13.99
N GLU A 131 6.69 -8.59 14.26
CA GLU A 131 7.12 -9.59 13.28
C GLU A 131 5.91 -10.40 12.83
N ILE A 132 5.74 -10.53 11.51
CA ILE A 132 4.64 -11.31 10.92
C ILE A 132 5.25 -12.40 10.03
N TYR A 133 4.85 -13.65 10.26
CA TYR A 133 5.34 -14.76 9.44
C TYR A 133 4.33 -15.91 9.36
N SER A 134 4.65 -16.90 8.56
CA SER A 134 3.85 -18.11 8.40
C SER A 134 4.71 -19.34 8.68
N ASP A 135 4.30 -20.19 9.59
CA ASP A 135 4.94 -21.49 9.86
C ASP A 135 4.73 -22.52 8.73
N GLN A 136 3.82 -22.24 7.80
CA GLN A 136 3.60 -23.14 6.69
C GLN A 136 4.81 -23.12 5.74
N LYS A 137 5.44 -24.28 5.54
CA LYS A 137 6.55 -24.45 4.57
C LYS A 137 6.19 -23.87 3.20
N ILE A 138 6.73 -22.69 2.92
CA ILE A 138 6.42 -21.88 1.72
C ILE A 138 7.14 -22.41 0.46
N SER A 139 8.02 -23.43 0.57
CA SER A 139 9.02 -23.79 -0.43
C SER A 139 8.50 -24.30 -1.78
N ALA A 140 7.33 -24.96 -1.84
CA ALA A 140 6.77 -25.43 -3.11
C ALA A 140 5.67 -24.51 -3.69
N LYS A 141 5.16 -23.58 -2.89
CA LYS A 141 4.10 -22.63 -3.28
C LYS A 141 4.63 -21.32 -3.84
N ALA A 142 5.88 -20.94 -3.53
CA ALA A 142 6.47 -19.66 -3.95
C ALA A 142 6.61 -19.57 -5.48
N ASP A 143 7.03 -20.65 -6.15
CA ASP A 143 7.14 -20.68 -7.62
C ASP A 143 5.78 -20.67 -8.31
N LYS A 144 4.80 -21.38 -7.73
CA LYS A 144 3.42 -21.37 -8.24
C LYS A 144 2.78 -19.99 -8.05
N LYS A 145 3.06 -19.32 -6.91
CA LYS A 145 2.61 -17.96 -6.61
C LYS A 145 3.29 -16.91 -7.48
N ALA A 146 4.60 -17.04 -7.77
CA ALA A 146 5.31 -16.15 -8.68
C ALA A 146 4.76 -16.24 -10.11
N LYS A 147 4.40 -17.45 -10.57
CA LYS A 147 3.72 -17.67 -11.86
C LYS A 147 2.31 -17.08 -11.86
N GLN A 148 1.58 -17.23 -10.75
CA GLN A 148 0.23 -16.70 -10.58
C GLN A 148 0.23 -15.16 -10.53
N LEU A 149 1.15 -14.53 -9.79
CA LEU A 149 1.34 -13.08 -9.75
C LEU A 149 1.75 -12.51 -11.12
N LYS A 150 2.56 -13.23 -11.91
CA LYS A 150 2.86 -12.86 -13.30
C LYS A 150 1.61 -12.93 -14.19
N ALA A 151 0.77 -13.95 -14.00
CA ALA A 151 -0.49 -14.09 -14.72
C ALA A 151 -1.51 -13.01 -14.32
N GLU A 152 -1.64 -12.71 -13.04
CA GLU A 152 -2.48 -11.64 -12.52
C GLU A 152 -1.99 -10.25 -12.94
N LYS A 153 -0.67 -10.02 -12.95
CA LYS A 153 -0.09 -8.78 -13.49
C LYS A 153 -0.36 -8.62 -14.98
N LYS A 154 -0.38 -9.72 -15.73
CA LYS A 154 -0.76 -9.74 -17.14
C LYS A 154 -2.26 -9.53 -17.34
N TYR A 155 -3.09 -10.08 -16.46
CA TYR A 155 -4.55 -9.90 -16.47
C TYR A 155 -4.90 -8.44 -16.12
N ARG A 156 -4.32 -7.89 -15.05
CA ARG A 156 -4.49 -6.47 -14.67
C ARG A 156 -4.00 -5.51 -15.75
N SER A 157 -2.92 -5.85 -16.47
CA SER A 157 -2.49 -5.02 -17.61
C SER A 157 -3.48 -5.08 -18.77
N LYS A 158 -4.26 -6.17 -18.91
CA LYS A 158 -5.36 -6.27 -19.89
C LYS A 158 -6.60 -5.51 -19.44
N GLU A 159 -6.99 -5.62 -18.16
CA GLU A 159 -8.08 -4.83 -17.57
C GLU A 159 -7.77 -3.34 -17.61
N PHE A 160 -6.56 -2.94 -17.21
CA PHE A 160 -6.10 -1.57 -17.32
C PHE A 160 -6.13 -1.07 -18.78
N LYS A 161 -5.76 -1.92 -19.72
CA LYS A 161 -5.76 -1.59 -21.16
C LYS A 161 -7.19 -1.48 -21.71
N ALA A 162 -8.11 -2.32 -21.23
CA ALA A 162 -9.53 -2.26 -21.55
C ALA A 162 -10.14 -0.97 -20.99
N MET A 163 -9.97 -0.71 -19.70
CA MET A 163 -10.40 0.51 -19.03
C MET A 163 -9.79 1.76 -19.67
N TYR A 164 -8.49 1.75 -20.00
CA TYR A 164 -7.83 2.85 -20.71
C TYR A 164 -8.47 3.12 -22.07
N ASN A 165 -8.82 2.07 -22.84
CA ASN A 165 -9.46 2.21 -24.14
C ASN A 165 -10.90 2.73 -24.00
N GLU A 166 -11.61 2.33 -22.93
CA GLU A 166 -12.96 2.81 -22.62
C GLU A 166 -12.94 4.28 -22.25
N ILE A 167 -12.07 4.68 -21.31
CA ILE A 167 -11.81 6.08 -20.95
C ILE A 167 -11.47 6.92 -22.19
N LYS A 168 -10.54 6.42 -23.00
CA LYS A 168 -10.15 7.09 -24.24
C LYS A 168 -11.35 7.28 -25.18
N SER A 169 -12.20 6.25 -25.32
CA SER A 169 -13.39 6.32 -26.17
C SER A 169 -14.39 7.37 -25.66
N VAL A 170 -14.66 7.40 -24.36
CA VAL A 170 -15.56 8.37 -23.71
C VAL A 170 -15.03 9.80 -23.89
N LEU A 171 -13.76 10.03 -23.59
CA LEU A 171 -13.16 11.36 -23.68
C LEU A 171 -13.01 11.81 -25.14
N GLN A 172 -12.70 10.93 -26.09
CA GLN A 172 -12.70 11.25 -27.51
C GLN A 172 -14.09 11.64 -28.01
N LYS A 173 -15.15 10.96 -27.50
CA LYS A 173 -16.53 11.27 -27.85
C LYS A 173 -16.98 12.61 -27.28
N ASN A 174 -16.66 12.87 -26.02
CA ASN A 174 -17.16 14.06 -25.30
C ASN A 174 -16.31 15.31 -25.56
N TYR A 175 -14.98 15.14 -25.77
CA TYR A 175 -14.03 16.25 -25.88
C TYR A 175 -13.23 16.24 -27.19
N GLN A 176 -13.57 15.38 -28.16
CA GLN A 176 -12.91 15.26 -29.48
C GLN A 176 -11.39 15.04 -29.37
N LEU A 177 -10.92 14.37 -28.33
CA LEU A 177 -9.50 14.12 -28.14
C LEU A 177 -8.92 13.19 -29.21
N ALA A 178 -7.90 13.65 -29.90
CA ALA A 178 -7.18 12.89 -30.91
C ALA A 178 -5.94 12.13 -30.37
N VAL A 179 -5.52 12.43 -29.13
CA VAL A 179 -4.28 11.91 -28.54
C VAL A 179 -4.53 10.79 -27.55
N PRO A 180 -3.57 9.85 -27.39
CA PRO A 180 -3.68 8.80 -26.39
C PRO A 180 -3.70 9.36 -24.97
N LEU A 181 -4.64 8.88 -24.15
CA LEU A 181 -4.72 9.24 -22.74
C LEU A 181 -3.54 8.66 -21.97
N LYS A 182 -2.93 9.48 -21.17
CA LYS A 182 -1.91 9.13 -20.17
C LYS A 182 -1.90 10.19 -19.07
N LYS A 183 -1.22 9.94 -17.98
CA LYS A 183 -1.02 10.97 -16.96
C LYS A 183 -0.41 12.23 -17.60
N GLY A 184 -0.99 13.38 -17.34
CA GLY A 184 -0.61 14.65 -17.94
C GLY A 184 -1.24 14.94 -19.31
N THR A 185 -2.14 14.06 -19.81
CA THR A 185 -2.88 14.34 -21.06
C THR A 185 -3.90 15.44 -20.82
N LEU A 186 -3.90 16.44 -21.69
CA LEU A 186 -4.96 17.45 -21.76
C LEU A 186 -6.26 16.77 -22.21
N VAL A 187 -7.32 16.87 -21.44
CA VAL A 187 -8.61 16.22 -21.72
C VAL A 187 -9.60 17.14 -22.40
N SER A 188 -9.40 18.45 -22.28
CA SER A 188 -10.20 19.47 -22.94
C SER A 188 -9.32 20.68 -23.25
N GLU A 189 -9.33 21.11 -24.51
CA GLU A 189 -8.66 22.36 -24.92
C GLU A 189 -9.44 23.58 -24.44
N GLU A 190 -10.76 23.48 -24.36
CA GLU A 190 -11.62 24.57 -23.92
C GLU A 190 -11.54 24.85 -22.43
N GLN A 191 -11.38 23.78 -21.65
CA GLN A 191 -11.34 23.86 -20.19
C GLN A 191 -9.93 23.69 -19.60
N PHE A 192 -8.95 23.36 -20.42
CA PHE A 192 -7.55 23.11 -20.03
C PHE A 192 -7.42 22.16 -18.83
N VAL A 193 -8.19 21.09 -18.85
CA VAL A 193 -8.22 20.07 -17.81
C VAL A 193 -7.23 18.96 -18.13
N THR A 194 -6.45 18.54 -17.16
CA THR A 194 -5.42 17.51 -17.32
C THR A 194 -5.66 16.35 -16.37
N ILE A 195 -5.62 15.12 -16.89
CA ILE A 195 -5.66 13.93 -16.06
C ILE A 195 -4.37 13.84 -15.25
N THR A 196 -4.48 13.90 -13.93
CA THR A 196 -3.36 13.77 -13.00
C THR A 196 -3.19 12.38 -12.46
N SER A 197 -4.28 11.61 -12.39
CA SER A 197 -4.26 10.19 -12.03
C SER A 197 -5.45 9.46 -12.64
N LEU A 198 -5.28 8.17 -12.85
CA LEU A 198 -6.36 7.26 -13.20
C LEU A 198 -6.76 6.49 -11.95
N GLY A 199 -8.01 6.64 -11.56
CA GLY A 199 -8.60 5.92 -10.41
C GLY A 199 -9.10 4.53 -10.79
N ILE A 200 -9.70 3.87 -9.81
CA ILE A 200 -10.45 2.63 -9.98
C ILE A 200 -11.95 3.03 -10.04
N ASN A 201 -12.76 2.28 -10.79
CA ASN A 201 -14.20 2.49 -10.93
C ASN A 201 -14.55 3.82 -11.62
N ASP A 202 -13.96 4.06 -12.78
CA ASP A 202 -14.28 5.17 -13.68
C ASP A 202 -14.09 6.58 -13.08
N LYS A 203 -13.35 6.66 -11.99
CA LYS A 203 -12.99 7.92 -11.37
C LYS A 203 -11.58 8.34 -11.72
N VAL A 204 -11.42 9.61 -11.99
CA VAL A 204 -10.13 10.22 -12.32
C VAL A 204 -9.85 11.42 -11.42
N SER A 205 -8.59 11.75 -11.25
CA SER A 205 -8.21 13.04 -10.69
C SER A 205 -7.81 13.96 -11.82
N VAL A 206 -8.39 15.13 -11.86
CA VAL A 206 -8.17 16.15 -12.89
C VAL A 206 -7.61 17.42 -12.28
N MET A 207 -6.85 18.15 -13.05
CA MET A 207 -6.28 19.44 -12.66
C MET A 207 -6.61 20.47 -13.74
N ASP A 208 -7.24 21.57 -13.34
CA ASP A 208 -7.55 22.70 -14.21
C ASP A 208 -6.38 23.68 -14.36
N GLU A 209 -6.57 24.74 -15.13
CA GLU A 209 -5.57 25.80 -15.36
C GLU A 209 -5.10 26.48 -14.09
N SER A 210 -5.99 26.61 -13.10
CA SER A 210 -5.66 27.22 -11.81
C SER A 210 -4.83 26.30 -10.93
N LYS A 211 -4.46 25.11 -11.42
CA LYS A 211 -3.81 24.00 -10.68
C LYS A 211 -4.65 23.48 -9.52
N LYS A 212 -5.95 23.70 -9.58
CA LYS A 212 -6.90 23.11 -8.65
C LYS A 212 -7.07 21.63 -8.97
N LEU A 213 -6.73 20.79 -8.02
CA LEU A 213 -6.93 19.35 -8.11
C LEU A 213 -8.34 18.98 -7.66
N THR A 214 -9.07 18.29 -8.51
CA THR A 214 -10.34 17.63 -8.17
C THR A 214 -10.11 16.13 -8.28
N SER A 215 -10.33 15.39 -7.20
CA SER A 215 -10.16 13.94 -7.13
C SER A 215 -11.53 13.24 -7.17
N ASP A 216 -11.50 11.98 -7.59
CA ASP A 216 -12.70 11.13 -7.64
C ASP A 216 -13.83 11.69 -8.52
N VAL A 217 -13.46 12.43 -9.54
CA VAL A 217 -14.41 12.93 -10.54
C VAL A 217 -14.89 11.76 -11.40
N ASP A 218 -16.19 11.66 -11.58
CA ASP A 218 -16.78 10.66 -12.45
C ASP A 218 -16.47 10.99 -13.91
N LEU A 219 -16.04 10.02 -14.69
CA LEU A 219 -15.68 10.22 -16.10
C LEU A 219 -16.81 10.80 -16.93
N ASP A 220 -18.05 10.51 -16.57
CA ASP A 220 -19.23 11.04 -17.27
C ASP A 220 -19.47 12.53 -17.00
N THR A 221 -18.75 13.13 -16.03
CA THR A 221 -18.88 14.53 -15.62
C THR A 221 -17.66 15.41 -15.93
N VAL A 222 -16.60 14.83 -16.48
CA VAL A 222 -15.36 15.56 -16.87
C VAL A 222 -15.45 16.28 -18.18
#